data_4329e81df7a1c46b290eef92fc49c644
#
_entry.id   4329e81df7a1c46b290eef92fc49c644
#
_cell.length_a   1.000
_cell.length_b   1.000
_cell.length_c   1.000
_cell.angle_alpha   90.00
_cell.angle_beta   90.00
_cell.angle_gamma   90.00
#
_symmetry.space_group_name_H-M   'P 1'
#
loop_
_entity.id
_entity.type
_entity.pdbx_description
1 polymer ?
#
loop_
_entity_poly.entity_id
_entity_poly.type
_entity_poly.pdbx_seq_one_letter_code
_entity_poly.pdbx_strand_id
1 'polypeptide(L)'
;MSEAELLQAVEAHRWLQSLRLRPNLVTSGVVPEARLVAEESALLDPLNLTGAHVLEVGAANGFFSLAARRRGAARVVATDHLAWTLPGADAQSATQWAAHALDLEVETLALDPRGLSADFGSFHVVLATAFFEQLFNPIQALRGLRSVTNRVLVLETLQNELADVRPMMTAQSRIMPFGGADGSWISGWAPNPPLMLQLLRDLGFNRVLYRNHPTLGAARGIYAALLPEAPDGLLAGFEAPWINMTSPPAG
;
A
#
# COMPACT_ATOMS: atom_id res chain seq x y z
N MET A 1 16.47 22.15 11.32
CA MET A 1 15.47 21.94 12.39
C MET A 1 16.18 21.41 13.61
N SER A 2 16.03 22.07 14.77
CA SER A 2 16.61 21.61 16.05
C SER A 2 15.87 20.37 16.58
N GLU A 3 16.46 19.65 17.53
CA GLU A 3 15.84 18.47 18.14
C GLU A 3 14.53 18.83 18.87
N ALA A 4 14.50 19.99 19.54
CA ALA A 4 13.29 20.47 20.23
C ALA A 4 12.15 20.78 19.24
N GLU A 5 12.43 21.40 18.11
CA GLU A 5 11.44 21.64 17.04
C GLU A 5 10.91 20.34 16.44
N LEU A 6 11.80 19.33 16.27
CA LEU A 6 11.42 17.99 15.82
C LEU A 6 10.45 17.31 16.79
N LEU A 7 10.79 17.31 18.09
CA LEU A 7 9.94 16.69 19.11
C LEU A 7 8.59 17.37 19.20
N GLN A 8 8.56 18.69 19.22
CA GLN A 8 7.32 19.46 19.26
C GLN A 8 6.42 19.15 18.04
N ALA A 9 6.99 19.04 16.85
CA ALA A 9 6.22 18.73 15.65
C ALA A 9 5.72 17.27 15.65
N VAL A 10 6.52 16.31 16.16
CA VAL A 10 6.08 14.91 16.32
C VAL A 10 4.88 14.83 17.27
N GLU A 11 4.86 15.59 18.36
CA GLU A 11 3.76 15.63 19.30
C GLU A 11 2.51 16.35 18.75
N ALA A 12 2.69 17.28 17.83
CA ALA A 12 1.60 18.03 17.21
C ALA A 12 0.79 17.21 16.20
N HIS A 13 1.33 16.11 15.66
CA HIS A 13 0.69 15.27 14.66
C HIS A 13 0.17 13.94 15.23
N ARG A 14 -0.88 13.42 14.59
CA ARG A 14 -1.40 12.08 14.86
C ARG A 14 -0.74 11.07 13.90
N TRP A 15 -0.16 10.03 14.47
CA TRP A 15 0.55 9.01 13.72
C TRP A 15 -0.22 7.68 13.70
N LEU A 16 -0.54 7.18 12.53
CA LEU A 16 -0.98 5.79 12.32
C LEU A 16 0.21 4.87 12.13
N GLN A 17 1.18 5.33 11.37
CA GLN A 17 2.40 4.62 11.05
C GLN A 17 3.54 5.21 11.86
N SER A 18 4.34 4.36 12.51
CA SER A 18 5.55 4.79 13.19
C SER A 18 6.65 5.06 12.16
N LEU A 19 7.13 6.29 12.11
CA LEU A 19 8.17 6.74 11.18
C LEU A 19 9.47 7.02 11.92
N ARG A 20 10.59 6.48 11.46
CA ARG A 20 11.93 6.84 11.95
C ARG A 20 12.41 8.12 11.28
N LEU A 21 12.48 9.19 12.03
CA LEU A 21 12.93 10.51 11.60
C LEU A 21 14.42 10.73 11.82
N ARG A 22 14.96 10.12 12.88
CA ARG A 22 16.39 10.15 13.25
C ARG A 22 16.74 8.81 13.92
N PRO A 23 18.02 8.46 14.10
CA PRO A 23 18.41 7.22 14.78
C PRO A 23 17.71 6.99 16.12
N ASN A 24 17.51 8.06 16.89
CA ASN A 24 16.92 8.03 18.23
C ASN A 24 15.49 8.56 18.28
N LEU A 25 14.86 8.88 17.14
CA LEU A 25 13.53 9.48 17.10
C LEU A 25 12.62 8.72 16.15
N VAL A 26 11.63 8.04 16.73
CA VAL A 26 10.54 7.35 16.02
C VAL A 26 9.22 7.93 16.49
N THR A 27 8.29 8.21 15.57
CA THR A 27 6.95 8.68 15.91
C THR A 27 6.12 7.57 16.56
N SER A 28 5.20 7.92 17.46
CA SER A 28 4.33 6.96 18.17
C SER A 28 3.10 6.61 17.34
N GLY A 29 3.29 5.84 16.26
CA GLY A 29 2.19 5.37 15.42
C GLY A 29 1.46 4.15 16.00
N VAL A 30 0.19 3.97 15.58
CA VAL A 30 -0.62 2.79 15.91
C VAL A 30 0.00 1.51 15.32
N VAL A 31 0.57 1.61 14.11
CA VAL A 31 1.31 0.52 13.48
C VAL A 31 2.79 0.66 13.83
N PRO A 32 3.38 -0.32 14.55
CA PRO A 32 4.77 -0.24 14.99
C PRO A 32 5.75 -0.25 13.81
N GLU A 33 6.87 0.48 13.95
CA GLU A 33 7.94 0.53 12.94
C GLU A 33 8.43 -0.85 12.51
N ALA A 34 8.64 -1.76 13.46
CA ALA A 34 9.14 -3.10 13.16
C ALA A 34 8.24 -3.88 12.18
N ARG A 35 6.92 -3.71 12.30
CA ARG A 35 5.96 -4.29 11.36
C ARG A 35 6.08 -3.61 9.98
N LEU A 36 6.13 -2.28 9.95
CA LEU A 36 6.24 -1.51 8.70
C LEU A 36 7.53 -1.82 7.94
N VAL A 37 8.65 -1.98 8.64
CA VAL A 37 9.94 -2.37 8.04
C VAL A 37 9.87 -3.78 7.44
N ALA A 38 9.27 -4.74 8.13
CA ALA A 38 9.08 -6.09 7.58
C ALA A 38 8.16 -6.10 6.36
N GLU A 39 7.11 -5.28 6.38
CA GLU A 39 6.19 -5.09 5.26
C GLU A 39 6.87 -4.36 4.10
N GLU A 40 7.65 -3.31 4.36
CA GLU A 40 8.47 -2.61 3.37
C GLU A 40 9.38 -3.58 2.62
N SER A 41 10.10 -4.43 3.33
CA SER A 41 10.96 -5.45 2.71
C SER A 41 10.14 -6.38 1.81
N ALA A 42 8.96 -6.81 2.26
CA ALA A 42 8.11 -7.67 1.45
C ALA A 42 7.57 -6.99 0.19
N LEU A 43 7.24 -5.70 0.25
CA LEU A 43 6.65 -4.94 -0.84
C LEU A 43 7.69 -4.39 -1.83
N LEU A 44 8.84 -3.91 -1.33
CA LEU A 44 9.75 -3.08 -2.10
C LEU A 44 11.10 -3.74 -2.42
N ASP A 45 11.62 -4.69 -1.60
CA ASP A 45 12.91 -5.34 -1.90
C ASP A 45 12.92 -6.07 -3.25
N PRO A 46 11.81 -6.71 -3.72
CA PRO A 46 11.76 -7.33 -5.02
C PRO A 46 11.86 -6.34 -6.19
N LEU A 47 11.73 -5.03 -5.94
CA LEU A 47 11.58 -4.00 -6.97
C LEU A 47 12.83 -3.13 -7.06
N ASN A 48 13.32 -2.92 -8.28
CA ASN A 48 14.25 -1.84 -8.55
C ASN A 48 13.47 -0.53 -8.76
N LEU A 49 13.51 0.36 -7.77
CA LEU A 49 12.79 1.64 -7.82
C LEU A 49 13.64 2.78 -8.39
N THR A 50 14.92 2.57 -8.71
CA THR A 50 15.80 3.62 -9.26
C THR A 50 15.19 4.22 -10.53
N GLY A 51 14.93 5.52 -10.51
CA GLY A 51 14.31 6.25 -11.61
C GLY A 51 12.82 5.96 -11.84
N ALA A 52 12.19 5.15 -11.00
CA ALA A 52 10.78 4.80 -11.14
C ALA A 52 9.86 5.97 -10.75
N HIS A 53 8.67 5.99 -11.38
CA HIS A 53 7.52 6.76 -10.91
C HIS A 53 6.65 5.83 -10.09
N VAL A 54 6.38 6.19 -8.84
CA VAL A 54 5.63 5.38 -7.88
C VAL A 54 4.37 6.12 -7.44
N LEU A 55 3.25 5.44 -7.44
CA LEU A 55 2.00 5.89 -6.80
C LEU A 55 1.72 5.01 -5.59
N GLU A 56 1.48 5.61 -4.44
CA GLU A 56 0.93 4.93 -3.27
C GLU A 56 -0.52 5.34 -3.05
N VAL A 57 -1.41 4.37 -2.89
CA VAL A 57 -2.83 4.55 -2.59
C VAL A 57 -3.14 3.96 -1.22
N GLY A 58 -3.64 4.80 -0.30
CA GLY A 58 -3.79 4.46 1.11
C GLY A 58 -2.53 4.76 1.93
N ALA A 59 -1.88 5.89 1.67
CA ALA A 59 -0.57 6.21 2.19
C ALA A 59 -0.52 6.49 3.71
N ALA A 60 -1.64 6.81 4.33
CA ALA A 60 -1.72 7.21 5.74
C ALA A 60 -0.68 8.31 6.09
N ASN A 61 0.40 7.97 6.83
CA ASN A 61 1.48 8.92 7.10
C ASN A 61 2.68 8.77 6.13
N GLY A 62 2.52 8.06 5.01
CA GLY A 62 3.47 8.01 3.90
C GLY A 62 4.69 7.12 4.11
N PHE A 63 4.64 6.13 4.98
CA PHE A 63 5.79 5.26 5.28
C PHE A 63 6.40 4.65 4.00
N PHE A 64 5.57 4.03 3.15
CA PHE A 64 6.08 3.37 1.93
C PHE A 64 6.44 4.38 0.83
N SER A 65 5.79 5.54 0.77
CA SER A 65 6.19 6.65 -0.12
C SER A 65 7.58 7.17 0.21
N LEU A 66 7.84 7.42 1.50
CA LEU A 66 9.17 7.83 1.98
C LEU A 66 10.22 6.75 1.71
N ALA A 67 9.86 5.47 1.92
CA ALA A 67 10.72 4.34 1.61
C ALA A 67 11.03 4.22 0.11
N ALA A 68 10.04 4.43 -0.75
CA ALA A 68 10.23 4.43 -2.21
C ALA A 68 11.20 5.55 -2.66
N ARG A 69 11.09 6.76 -2.07
CA ARG A 69 12.05 7.84 -2.35
C ARG A 69 13.47 7.49 -1.91
N ARG A 70 13.65 6.93 -0.71
CA ARG A 70 14.96 6.47 -0.22
C ARG A 70 15.59 5.41 -1.12
N ARG A 71 14.77 4.63 -1.82
CA ARG A 71 15.19 3.59 -2.78
C ARG A 71 15.42 4.12 -4.20
N GLY A 72 15.43 5.45 -4.39
CA GLY A 72 15.81 6.10 -5.64
C GLY A 72 14.68 6.29 -6.64
N ALA A 73 13.41 6.18 -6.24
CA ALA A 73 12.29 6.55 -7.11
C ALA A 73 12.43 8.03 -7.54
N ALA A 74 12.31 8.30 -8.84
CA ALA A 74 12.45 9.65 -9.38
C ALA A 74 11.25 10.54 -9.02
N ARG A 75 10.05 9.94 -8.95
CA ARG A 75 8.81 10.61 -8.58
C ARG A 75 8.00 9.71 -7.66
N VAL A 76 7.48 10.25 -6.57
CA VAL A 76 6.54 9.54 -5.69
C VAL A 76 5.33 10.42 -5.44
N VAL A 77 4.15 9.86 -5.70
CA VAL A 77 2.86 10.48 -5.37
C VAL A 77 2.20 9.62 -4.31
N ALA A 78 2.02 10.17 -3.13
CA ALA A 78 1.26 9.58 -2.04
C ALA A 78 -0.18 10.05 -2.10
N THR A 79 -1.12 9.12 -2.03
CA THR A 79 -2.56 9.45 -2.00
C THR A 79 -3.26 8.72 -0.87
N ASP A 80 -4.21 9.39 -0.26
CA ASP A 80 -5.14 8.78 0.69
C ASP A 80 -6.48 9.52 0.62
N HIS A 81 -7.54 8.83 0.98
CA HIS A 81 -8.86 9.42 1.11
C HIS A 81 -9.26 9.51 2.59
N LEU A 82 -9.34 8.39 3.25
CA LEU A 82 -9.88 8.32 4.60
C LEU A 82 -8.99 9.02 5.64
N ALA A 83 -7.69 8.73 5.61
CA ALA A 83 -6.74 9.30 6.55
C ALA A 83 -6.51 10.82 6.35
N TRP A 84 -6.87 11.34 5.19
CA TRP A 84 -6.58 12.72 4.81
C TRP A 84 -7.81 13.63 4.71
N THR A 85 -9.03 13.09 4.63
CA THR A 85 -10.25 13.89 4.43
C THR A 85 -11.27 13.77 5.55
N LEU A 86 -11.13 12.79 6.44
CA LEU A 86 -12.06 12.67 7.58
C LEU A 86 -11.90 13.84 8.57
N PRO A 87 -12.98 14.26 9.24
CA PRO A 87 -12.89 15.33 10.23
C PRO A 87 -11.84 15.05 11.31
N GLY A 88 -10.94 16.00 11.52
CA GLY A 88 -9.83 15.88 12.46
C GLY A 88 -8.66 15.03 11.96
N ALA A 89 -8.65 14.61 10.69
CA ALA A 89 -7.51 13.98 10.07
C ALA A 89 -6.39 15.00 9.80
N ASP A 90 -5.16 14.64 10.14
CA ASP A 90 -3.97 15.45 9.88
C ASP A 90 -2.82 14.64 9.23
N ALA A 91 -3.11 13.41 8.84
CA ALA A 91 -2.10 12.50 8.31
C ALA A 91 -1.45 13.01 7.02
N GLN A 92 -2.15 13.81 6.19
CA GLN A 92 -1.55 14.45 5.03
C GLN A 92 -0.48 15.47 5.43
N SER A 93 -0.79 16.38 6.35
CA SER A 93 0.16 17.37 6.86
C SER A 93 1.34 16.72 7.59
N ALA A 94 1.06 15.66 8.35
CA ALA A 94 2.11 14.85 8.99
C ALA A 94 3.04 14.19 7.95
N THR A 95 2.50 13.68 6.83
CA THR A 95 3.29 13.12 5.71
C THR A 95 4.18 14.18 5.07
N GLN A 96 3.62 15.36 4.76
CA GLN A 96 4.37 16.48 4.17
C GLN A 96 5.48 16.95 5.10
N TRP A 97 5.16 17.08 6.38
CA TRP A 97 6.13 17.46 7.39
C TRP A 97 7.26 16.42 7.53
N ALA A 98 6.92 15.13 7.58
CA ALA A 98 7.91 14.05 7.68
C ALA A 98 8.82 13.99 6.44
N ALA A 99 8.25 14.17 5.24
CA ALA A 99 9.02 14.25 4.00
C ALA A 99 10.03 15.41 4.06
N HIS A 100 9.60 16.61 4.47
CA HIS A 100 10.48 17.76 4.65
C HIS A 100 11.57 17.50 5.72
N ALA A 101 11.19 16.92 6.87
CA ALA A 101 12.13 16.60 7.95
C ALA A 101 13.22 15.58 7.54
N LEU A 102 12.93 14.75 6.55
CA LEU A 102 13.81 13.72 6.00
C LEU A 102 14.53 14.17 4.71
N ASP A 103 14.28 15.39 4.23
CA ASP A 103 14.80 15.91 2.95
C ASP A 103 14.42 15.00 1.76
N LEU A 104 13.16 14.58 1.74
CA LEU A 104 12.59 13.73 0.68
C LEU A 104 11.45 14.47 -0.03
N GLU A 105 11.44 14.38 -1.36
CA GLU A 105 10.37 14.94 -2.17
C GLU A 105 9.25 13.89 -2.37
N VAL A 106 8.06 14.13 -1.82
CA VAL A 106 6.87 13.33 -2.01
C VAL A 106 5.70 14.25 -2.31
N GLU A 107 5.07 14.04 -3.46
CA GLU A 107 3.81 14.72 -3.80
C GLU A 107 2.69 14.09 -2.98
N THR A 108 1.80 14.90 -2.41
CA THR A 108 0.65 14.41 -1.64
C THR A 108 -0.65 14.92 -2.22
N LEU A 109 -1.61 14.03 -2.45
CA LEU A 109 -2.92 14.38 -2.99
C LEU A 109 -4.02 13.59 -2.31
N ALA A 110 -5.01 14.29 -1.69
CA ALA A 110 -6.20 13.64 -1.20
C ALA A 110 -7.04 13.12 -2.39
N LEU A 111 -7.18 11.79 -2.48
CA LEU A 111 -7.83 11.14 -3.62
C LEU A 111 -8.62 9.92 -3.18
N ASP A 112 -9.90 9.89 -3.56
CA ASP A 112 -10.71 8.68 -3.47
C ASP A 112 -10.27 7.69 -4.57
N PRO A 113 -9.80 6.49 -4.23
CA PRO A 113 -9.30 5.54 -5.22
C PRO A 113 -10.37 5.09 -6.23
N ARG A 114 -11.66 5.29 -5.92
CA ARG A 114 -12.77 5.00 -6.87
C ARG A 114 -12.84 6.00 -8.03
N GLY A 115 -12.26 7.19 -7.86
CA GLY A 115 -12.14 8.23 -8.89
C GLY A 115 -10.85 8.15 -9.70
N LEU A 116 -9.96 7.21 -9.41
CA LEU A 116 -8.70 7.06 -10.14
C LEU A 116 -8.95 6.59 -11.57
N SER A 117 -8.39 7.29 -12.55
CA SER A 117 -8.50 7.00 -13.97
C SER A 117 -7.17 7.24 -14.70
N ALA A 118 -7.09 6.82 -15.97
CA ALA A 118 -5.88 7.02 -16.79
C ALA A 118 -5.46 8.50 -16.92
N ASP A 119 -6.38 9.44 -16.78
CA ASP A 119 -6.09 10.89 -16.83
C ASP A 119 -5.21 11.36 -15.67
N PHE A 120 -5.17 10.59 -14.59
CA PHE A 120 -4.30 10.88 -13.44
C PHE A 120 -2.80 10.70 -13.78
N GLY A 121 -2.50 9.95 -14.81
CA GLY A 121 -1.15 9.66 -15.26
C GLY A 121 -0.80 8.19 -15.23
N SER A 122 0.49 7.89 -15.42
CA SER A 122 1.00 6.52 -15.51
C SER A 122 2.21 6.34 -14.59
N PHE A 123 2.22 5.22 -13.87
CA PHE A 123 3.24 4.91 -12.88
C PHE A 123 3.87 3.54 -13.14
N HIS A 124 5.18 3.46 -12.97
CA HIS A 124 5.91 2.19 -13.11
C HIS A 124 5.50 1.20 -12.03
N VAL A 125 5.32 1.70 -10.80
CA VAL A 125 4.90 0.94 -9.64
C VAL A 125 3.71 1.62 -8.99
N VAL A 126 2.65 0.85 -8.75
CA VAL A 126 1.51 1.28 -7.95
C VAL A 126 1.47 0.41 -6.70
N LEU A 127 1.47 1.04 -5.54
CA LEU A 127 1.34 0.39 -4.23
C LEU A 127 -0.05 0.67 -3.68
N ALA A 128 -0.73 -0.36 -3.19
CA ALA A 128 -2.01 -0.19 -2.50
C ALA A 128 -2.06 -1.12 -1.28
N THR A 129 -1.90 -0.55 -0.08
CA THR A 129 -1.89 -1.29 1.17
C THR A 129 -3.19 -1.13 1.94
N ALA A 130 -3.58 -2.15 2.71
CA ALA A 130 -4.85 -2.20 3.43
C ALA A 130 -6.07 -1.90 2.53
N PHE A 131 -6.06 -2.44 1.30
CA PHE A 131 -6.89 -1.92 0.21
C PHE A 131 -8.36 -2.36 0.28
N PHE A 132 -8.65 -3.67 0.22
CA PHE A 132 -10.05 -4.15 0.11
C PHE A 132 -10.88 -3.86 1.35
N GLU A 133 -10.28 -3.96 2.51
CA GLU A 133 -10.96 -3.79 3.79
C GLU A 133 -11.39 -2.35 4.11
N GLN A 134 -10.93 -1.38 3.31
CA GLN A 134 -11.28 0.03 3.50
C GLN A 134 -12.27 0.55 2.45
N LEU A 135 -12.69 -0.26 1.50
CA LEU A 135 -13.49 0.18 0.37
C LEU A 135 -14.82 -0.57 0.31
N PHE A 136 -15.90 0.19 0.16
CA PHE A 136 -17.22 -0.41 -0.13
C PHE A 136 -17.27 -1.01 -1.54
N ASN A 137 -16.63 -0.37 -2.53
CA ASN A 137 -16.56 -0.86 -3.91
C ASN A 137 -15.08 -1.04 -4.35
N PRO A 138 -14.40 -2.10 -3.87
CA PRO A 138 -12.98 -2.31 -4.16
C PRO A 138 -12.71 -2.68 -5.62
N ILE A 139 -13.68 -3.27 -6.33
CA ILE A 139 -13.52 -3.66 -7.73
C ILE A 139 -13.39 -2.44 -8.65
N GLN A 140 -14.18 -1.39 -8.40
CA GLN A 140 -14.05 -0.13 -9.14
C GLN A 140 -12.68 0.51 -8.88
N ALA A 141 -12.27 0.57 -7.62
CA ALA A 141 -10.97 1.11 -7.26
C ALA A 141 -9.82 0.29 -7.87
N LEU A 142 -9.92 -1.05 -7.89
CA LEU A 142 -8.92 -1.92 -8.52
C LEU A 142 -8.80 -1.66 -10.04
N ARG A 143 -9.90 -1.36 -10.73
CA ARG A 143 -9.86 -0.90 -12.13
C ARG A 143 -9.15 0.44 -12.28
N GLY A 144 -9.36 1.35 -11.35
CA GLY A 144 -8.64 2.63 -11.29
C GLY A 144 -7.13 2.41 -11.11
N LEU A 145 -6.71 1.57 -10.17
CA LEU A 145 -5.29 1.21 -9.99
C LEU A 145 -4.70 0.63 -11.29
N ARG A 146 -5.44 -0.28 -11.95
CA ARG A 146 -4.99 -0.87 -13.24
C ARG A 146 -4.78 0.19 -14.31
N SER A 147 -5.67 1.19 -14.40
CA SER A 147 -5.62 2.22 -15.46
C SER A 147 -4.38 3.11 -15.39
N VAL A 148 -3.77 3.25 -14.22
CA VAL A 148 -2.57 4.06 -13.99
C VAL A 148 -1.29 3.24 -13.82
N THR A 149 -1.41 1.90 -13.75
CA THR A 149 -0.26 0.98 -13.65
C THR A 149 0.31 0.70 -15.03
N ASN A 150 1.62 0.88 -15.20
CA ASN A 150 2.27 0.56 -16.47
C ASN A 150 3.27 -0.61 -16.38
N ARG A 151 3.66 -1.08 -15.19
CA ARG A 151 4.55 -2.25 -15.02
C ARG A 151 4.05 -3.20 -13.95
N VAL A 152 3.95 -2.74 -12.69
CA VAL A 152 3.57 -3.59 -11.57
C VAL A 152 2.63 -2.89 -10.60
N LEU A 153 1.59 -3.61 -10.20
CA LEU A 153 0.74 -3.28 -9.07
C LEU A 153 1.13 -4.20 -7.91
N VAL A 154 1.51 -3.61 -6.79
CA VAL A 154 1.71 -4.34 -5.53
C VAL A 154 0.55 -4.00 -4.59
N LEU A 155 -0.20 -5.01 -4.22
CA LEU A 155 -1.42 -4.88 -3.42
C LEU A 155 -1.31 -5.71 -2.16
N GLU A 156 -1.59 -5.09 -1.02
CA GLU A 156 -1.68 -5.77 0.27
C GLU A 156 -3.09 -5.59 0.82
N THR A 157 -3.68 -6.67 1.35
CA THR A 157 -5.05 -6.64 1.86
C THR A 157 -5.34 -7.76 2.84
N LEU A 158 -6.39 -7.57 3.65
CA LEU A 158 -6.98 -8.67 4.42
C LEU A 158 -7.34 -9.84 3.50
N GLN A 159 -7.23 -11.04 4.03
CA GLN A 159 -7.68 -12.25 3.37
C GLN A 159 -8.79 -12.94 4.15
N ASN A 160 -9.63 -13.63 3.39
CA ASN A 160 -10.48 -14.68 3.95
C ASN A 160 -9.61 -15.92 4.16
N GLU A 161 -9.42 -16.31 5.42
CA GLU A 161 -8.61 -17.47 5.81
C GLU A 161 -9.32 -18.83 5.57
N LEU A 162 -10.56 -18.82 5.11
CA LEU A 162 -11.24 -20.05 4.77
C LEU A 162 -10.48 -20.74 3.62
N ALA A 163 -10.07 -21.98 3.86
CA ALA A 163 -9.35 -22.81 2.90
C ALA A 163 -10.26 -23.30 1.76
N ASP A 164 -10.91 -22.37 1.07
CA ASP A 164 -11.77 -22.68 -0.09
C ASP A 164 -11.00 -22.38 -1.37
N VAL A 165 -10.96 -23.35 -2.27
CA VAL A 165 -10.35 -23.21 -3.60
C VAL A 165 -11.22 -22.40 -4.55
N ARG A 166 -12.49 -22.17 -4.21
CA ARG A 166 -13.39 -21.33 -5.03
C ARG A 166 -13.09 -19.85 -4.80
N PRO A 167 -13.13 -19.03 -5.85
CA PRO A 167 -13.03 -17.58 -5.71
C PRO A 167 -14.15 -17.05 -4.82
N MET A 168 -13.78 -16.36 -3.72
CA MET A 168 -14.77 -15.80 -2.78
C MET A 168 -14.24 -14.55 -2.05
N MET A 169 -15.18 -13.75 -1.59
CA MET A 169 -14.93 -12.56 -0.80
C MET A 169 -15.94 -12.47 0.33
N THR A 170 -15.49 -12.22 1.54
CA THR A 170 -16.34 -12.03 2.71
C THR A 170 -16.44 -10.57 3.10
N ALA A 171 -17.60 -10.14 3.55
CA ALA A 171 -17.78 -8.82 4.13
C ALA A 171 -17.05 -8.75 5.47
N GLN A 172 -16.39 -7.62 5.71
CA GLN A 172 -15.71 -7.30 6.96
C GLN A 172 -16.24 -5.96 7.47
N SER A 173 -16.51 -5.90 8.76
CA SER A 173 -16.83 -4.65 9.45
C SER A 173 -15.67 -4.27 10.35
N ARG A 174 -15.16 -3.04 10.23
CA ARG A 174 -14.01 -2.56 11.00
C ARG A 174 -14.30 -1.23 11.65
N ILE A 175 -13.79 -1.04 12.83
CA ILE A 175 -13.74 0.26 13.47
C ILE A 175 -12.72 1.11 12.72
N MET A 176 -13.11 2.33 12.35
CA MET A 176 -12.19 3.27 11.71
C MET A 176 -11.02 3.59 12.63
N PRO A 177 -9.77 3.42 12.20
CA PRO A 177 -8.60 3.70 13.03
C PRO A 177 -8.46 5.18 13.38
N PHE A 178 -9.11 6.07 12.61
CA PHE A 178 -9.25 7.49 12.91
C PHE A 178 -10.59 7.82 13.55
N GLY A 179 -11.30 6.80 14.06
CA GLY A 179 -12.68 6.88 14.50
C GLY A 179 -13.01 8.23 15.09
N GLY A 180 -13.99 8.86 14.53
CA GLY A 180 -14.68 9.92 15.22
C GLY A 180 -15.13 9.38 16.58
N ALA A 181 -15.42 10.26 17.53
CA ALA A 181 -15.90 9.90 18.86
C ALA A 181 -17.17 9.03 18.87
N ASP A 182 -17.73 8.72 17.72
CA ASP A 182 -18.94 7.95 17.48
C ASP A 182 -18.72 6.45 17.20
N GLY A 183 -17.45 5.98 17.16
CA GLY A 183 -17.12 4.58 16.87
C GLY A 183 -17.58 4.10 15.49
N SER A 184 -17.57 4.99 14.50
CA SER A 184 -18.02 4.68 13.13
C SER A 184 -17.32 3.45 12.53
N TRP A 185 -18.11 2.64 11.82
CA TRP A 185 -17.68 1.42 11.16
C TRP A 185 -17.64 1.61 9.65
N ILE A 186 -16.62 1.04 9.02
CA ILE A 186 -16.63 0.86 7.56
C ILE A 186 -16.88 -0.60 7.24
N SER A 187 -17.66 -0.83 6.19
CA SER A 187 -17.80 -2.14 5.59
C SER A 187 -16.77 -2.26 4.48
N GLY A 188 -15.92 -3.26 4.58
CA GLY A 188 -14.92 -3.61 3.59
C GLY A 188 -15.00 -5.09 3.25
N TRP A 189 -13.99 -5.59 2.58
CA TRP A 189 -13.97 -6.93 2.02
C TRP A 189 -12.66 -7.64 2.29
N ALA A 190 -12.74 -8.97 2.44
CA ALA A 190 -11.59 -9.86 2.52
C ALA A 190 -11.70 -10.91 1.41
N PRO A 191 -10.99 -10.74 0.29
CA PRO A 191 -10.92 -11.74 -0.77
C PRO A 191 -10.01 -12.90 -0.37
N ASN A 192 -10.24 -14.08 -0.96
CA ASN A 192 -9.25 -15.16 -0.89
C ASN A 192 -8.27 -15.09 -2.09
N PRO A 193 -7.10 -15.78 -2.02
CA PRO A 193 -6.13 -15.78 -3.11
C PRO A 193 -6.67 -16.21 -4.48
N PRO A 194 -7.55 -17.24 -4.62
CA PRO A 194 -8.15 -17.58 -5.89
C PRO A 194 -8.96 -16.44 -6.54
N LEU A 195 -9.73 -15.67 -5.74
CA LEU A 195 -10.45 -14.51 -6.26
C LEU A 195 -9.51 -13.41 -6.71
N MET A 196 -8.47 -13.11 -5.90
CA MET A 196 -7.49 -12.09 -6.26
C MET A 196 -6.77 -12.43 -7.56
N LEU A 197 -6.37 -13.69 -7.75
CA LEU A 197 -5.78 -14.15 -9.00
C LEU A 197 -6.73 -13.90 -10.19
N GLN A 198 -8.01 -14.28 -10.05
CA GLN A 198 -8.99 -14.08 -11.11
C GLN A 198 -9.18 -12.60 -11.45
N LEU A 199 -9.40 -11.75 -10.44
CA LEU A 199 -9.60 -10.31 -10.64
C LEU A 199 -8.39 -9.64 -11.33
N LEU A 200 -7.18 -9.97 -10.89
CA LEU A 200 -5.97 -9.40 -11.47
C LEU A 200 -5.76 -9.87 -12.91
N ARG A 201 -6.05 -11.13 -13.22
CA ARG A 201 -5.98 -11.65 -14.62
C ARG A 201 -7.04 -11.02 -15.51
N ASP A 202 -8.27 -10.87 -15.04
CA ASP A 202 -9.37 -10.22 -15.78
C ASP A 202 -9.06 -8.75 -16.09
N LEU A 203 -8.20 -8.12 -15.29
CA LEU A 203 -7.68 -6.76 -15.51
C LEU A 203 -6.45 -6.72 -16.44
N GLY A 204 -5.99 -7.85 -16.95
CA GLY A 204 -4.91 -7.95 -17.94
C GLY A 204 -3.51 -8.09 -17.35
N PHE A 205 -3.38 -8.36 -16.05
CA PHE A 205 -2.09 -8.75 -15.49
C PHE A 205 -1.78 -10.20 -15.86
N ASN A 206 -0.66 -10.43 -16.55
CA ASN A 206 -0.31 -11.77 -17.06
C ASN A 206 0.50 -12.62 -16.07
N ARG A 207 1.12 -11.98 -15.07
CA ARG A 207 1.87 -12.64 -14.00
C ARG A 207 1.36 -12.11 -12.66
N VAL A 208 0.98 -13.02 -11.78
CA VAL A 208 0.54 -12.71 -10.41
C VAL A 208 1.34 -13.55 -9.44
N LEU A 209 2.10 -12.86 -8.61
CA LEU A 209 2.90 -13.44 -7.54
C LEU A 209 2.20 -13.17 -6.22
N TYR A 210 2.27 -14.10 -5.30
CA TYR A 210 1.59 -14.05 -4.01
C TYR A 210 2.51 -14.48 -2.88
N ARG A 211 2.32 -13.87 -1.73
CA ARG A 211 2.85 -14.35 -0.45
C ARG A 211 1.93 -13.94 0.70
N ASN A 212 2.03 -14.65 1.82
CA ASN A 212 1.45 -14.19 3.07
C ASN A 212 2.21 -12.97 3.62
N HIS A 213 1.50 -12.16 4.38
CA HIS A 213 2.10 -11.01 5.06
C HIS A 213 3.20 -11.47 6.04
N PRO A 214 4.37 -10.79 6.11
CA PRO A 214 5.53 -11.27 6.86
C PRO A 214 5.31 -11.38 8.37
N THR A 215 4.42 -10.56 8.95
CA THR A 215 4.15 -10.54 10.38
C THR A 215 2.74 -10.97 10.77
N LEU A 216 1.78 -10.92 9.85
CA LEU A 216 0.37 -11.25 10.09
C LEU A 216 -0.05 -12.57 9.44
N GLY A 217 0.88 -13.25 8.75
CA GLY A 217 0.63 -14.56 8.16
C GLY A 217 -0.51 -14.55 7.14
N ALA A 218 -1.31 -15.63 7.13
CA ALA A 218 -2.40 -15.84 6.19
C ALA A 218 -3.60 -14.90 6.39
N ALA A 219 -3.68 -14.18 7.50
CA ALA A 219 -4.72 -13.16 7.69
C ALA A 219 -4.65 -12.02 6.67
N ARG A 220 -3.48 -11.85 6.04
CA ARG A 220 -3.26 -10.83 5.02
C ARG A 220 -2.40 -11.37 3.87
N GLY A 221 -2.71 -10.97 2.65
CA GLY A 221 -1.97 -11.34 1.46
C GLY A 221 -1.31 -10.16 0.79
N ILE A 222 -0.13 -10.43 0.22
CA ILE A 222 0.58 -9.51 -0.64
C ILE A 222 0.61 -10.10 -2.05
N TYR A 223 0.17 -9.30 -3.02
CA TYR A 223 0.09 -9.68 -4.42
C TYR A 223 0.93 -8.71 -5.26
N ALA A 224 1.83 -9.23 -6.08
CA ALA A 224 2.51 -8.46 -7.11
C ALA A 224 1.96 -8.89 -8.47
N ALA A 225 1.27 -7.99 -9.14
CA ALA A 225 0.64 -8.21 -10.42
C ALA A 225 1.38 -7.44 -11.52
N LEU A 226 1.95 -8.15 -12.49
CA LEU A 226 2.79 -7.59 -13.54
C LEU A 226 2.04 -7.57 -14.88
N LEU A 227 2.23 -6.48 -15.60
CA LEU A 227 1.77 -6.35 -16.98
C LEU A 227 2.74 -7.03 -17.96
N PRO A 228 2.28 -7.37 -19.18
CA PRO A 228 3.13 -7.97 -20.20
C PRO A 228 4.38 -7.16 -20.52
N GLU A 229 4.29 -5.84 -20.42
CA GLU A 229 5.35 -4.88 -20.73
C GLU A 229 6.37 -4.72 -19.59
N ALA A 230 6.12 -5.35 -18.43
CA ALA A 230 7.06 -5.31 -17.33
C ALA A 230 8.39 -5.98 -17.73
N PRO A 231 9.56 -5.35 -17.49
CA PRO A 231 10.85 -5.94 -17.83
C PRO A 231 11.04 -7.30 -17.15
N ASP A 232 11.60 -8.28 -17.86
CA ASP A 232 11.89 -9.62 -17.30
C ASP A 232 12.79 -9.56 -16.06
N GLY A 233 13.72 -8.61 -16.00
CA GLY A 233 14.58 -8.39 -14.83
C GLY A 233 13.83 -7.96 -13.56
N LEU A 234 12.59 -7.49 -13.68
CA LEU A 234 11.76 -7.15 -12.52
C LEU A 234 11.36 -8.39 -11.72
N LEU A 235 11.27 -9.56 -12.37
CA LEU A 235 10.93 -10.83 -11.70
C LEU A 235 12.06 -11.41 -10.87
N ALA A 236 13.30 -11.05 -11.15
CA ALA A 236 14.46 -11.60 -10.46
C ALA A 236 14.50 -11.29 -8.95
N GLY A 237 13.78 -10.24 -8.51
CA GLY A 237 13.64 -9.90 -7.09
C GLY A 237 12.58 -10.72 -6.33
N PHE A 238 11.72 -11.46 -7.04
CA PHE A 238 10.62 -12.20 -6.42
C PHE A 238 10.99 -13.67 -6.15
N GLU A 239 11.96 -13.87 -5.27
CA GLU A 239 12.36 -15.20 -4.80
C GLU A 239 11.43 -15.70 -3.68
N ALA A 240 11.66 -16.92 -3.20
CA ALA A 240 10.91 -17.43 -2.05
C ALA A 240 10.90 -16.43 -0.88
N PRO A 241 9.77 -16.25 -0.19
CA PRO A 241 8.55 -17.06 -0.17
C PRO A 241 7.46 -16.66 -1.19
N TRP A 242 7.77 -15.93 -2.27
CA TRP A 242 6.81 -15.60 -3.29
C TRP A 242 6.41 -16.84 -4.10
N ILE A 243 5.11 -16.97 -4.39
CA ILE A 243 4.52 -18.05 -5.17
C ILE A 243 3.98 -17.46 -6.48
N ASN A 244 4.40 -18.00 -7.61
CA ASN A 244 3.83 -17.62 -8.90
C ASN A 244 2.48 -18.34 -9.09
N MET A 245 1.39 -17.58 -8.98
CA MET A 245 0.03 -18.11 -9.10
C MET A 245 -0.41 -18.33 -10.56
N THR A 246 0.33 -17.79 -11.53
CA THR A 246 0.00 -17.91 -12.96
C THR A 246 0.66 -19.10 -13.64
N SER A 247 1.63 -19.74 -12.99
CA SER A 247 2.18 -21.01 -13.48
C SER A 247 1.12 -22.12 -13.32
N PRO A 248 1.00 -23.05 -14.29
CA PRO A 248 0.20 -24.25 -14.06
C PRO A 248 0.75 -24.97 -12.83
N PRO A 249 -0.10 -25.65 -12.03
CA PRO A 249 0.38 -26.49 -10.94
C PRO A 249 1.38 -27.48 -11.53
N ALA A 250 2.53 -27.65 -10.85
CA ALA A 250 3.48 -28.69 -11.21
C ALA A 250 2.74 -30.03 -11.15
N GLY A 251 2.62 -30.69 -12.32
CA GLY A 251 1.98 -31.98 -12.46
C GLY A 251 2.74 -33.10 -11.73
#